data_996608130cdbbbf61eb083a6642e9a97
#
_entry.id   996608130cdbbbf61eb083a6642e9a97
#
_cell.length_a   1.000
_cell.length_b   1.000
_cell.length_c   1.000
_cell.angle_alpha   90.00
_cell.angle_beta   90.00
_cell.angle_gamma   90.00
#
_symmetry.space_group_name_H-M   'P 1'
#
loop_
_entity.id
_entity.type
_entity.pdbx_description
1 polymer ?
#
loop_
_entity_poly.entity_id
_entity_poly.type
_entity_poly.pdbx_seq_one_letter_code
_entity_poly.pdbx_strand_id
1 'polypeptide(L)'
;MKKFLIIIALGCITFAKAQTIESGSHSTTGYIKSNGTIENNGHSTAGYIKSDGTIENKSHSTIGYIKSNGTIENSGHSTVGYVKSDGTVENSGHSTIGYVKENGTVENSGHSTIGYANGVKKEWAAVVYFFFKFD
;
A
#
# COMPACT_ATOMS: atom_id res chain seq x y z
N MET A 1 -47.03 28.49 16.24
CA MET A 1 -46.50 27.11 16.20
C MET A 1 -45.16 27.12 15.50
N LYS A 2 -44.08 26.93 16.24
CA LYS A 2 -42.74 26.79 15.64
C LYS A 2 -42.55 25.33 15.26
N LYS A 3 -42.44 25.05 13.94
CA LYS A 3 -42.09 23.72 13.44
C LYS A 3 -40.59 23.51 13.68
N PHE A 4 -40.24 22.62 14.60
CA PHE A 4 -38.87 22.12 14.74
C PHE A 4 -38.55 21.20 13.56
N LEU A 5 -37.67 21.63 12.67
CA LEU A 5 -37.12 20.79 11.62
C LEU A 5 -35.97 19.99 12.23
N ILE A 6 -36.21 18.72 12.53
CA ILE A 6 -35.13 17.81 12.93
C ILE A 6 -34.38 17.42 11.66
N ILE A 7 -33.21 18.01 11.46
CA ILE A 7 -32.26 17.56 10.45
C ILE A 7 -31.57 16.32 11.02
N ILE A 8 -32.01 15.16 10.61
CA ILE A 8 -31.26 13.91 10.85
C ILE A 8 -30.08 13.96 9.88
N ALA A 9 -28.92 14.37 10.40
CA ALA A 9 -27.66 14.20 9.69
C ALA A 9 -27.40 12.69 9.62
N LEU A 10 -27.77 12.09 8.46
CA LEU A 10 -27.41 10.71 8.14
C LEU A 10 -25.91 10.69 7.91
N GLY A 11 -25.15 10.42 8.99
CA GLY A 11 -23.71 10.21 8.91
C GLY A 11 -23.45 9.05 7.95
N CYS A 12 -22.90 9.34 6.78
CA CYS A 12 -22.39 8.34 5.87
C CYS A 12 -21.23 7.64 6.56
N ILE A 13 -21.49 6.51 7.23
CA ILE A 13 -20.44 5.64 7.76
C ILE A 13 -19.85 4.95 6.53
N THR A 14 -18.82 5.57 5.94
CA THR A 14 -18.00 4.92 4.94
C THR A 14 -17.17 3.87 5.66
N PHE A 15 -17.59 2.62 5.63
CA PHE A 15 -16.71 1.52 5.98
C PHE A 15 -15.54 1.56 4.99
N ALA A 16 -14.34 1.85 5.51
CA ALA A 16 -13.12 1.77 4.74
C ALA A 16 -12.98 0.33 4.23
N LYS A 17 -13.26 0.10 2.95
CA LYS A 17 -13.08 -1.22 2.35
C LYS A 17 -11.59 -1.54 2.38
N ALA A 18 -11.24 -2.66 3.01
CA ALA A 18 -9.90 -3.22 2.89
C ALA A 18 -9.69 -3.64 1.43
N GLN A 19 -8.58 -3.20 0.84
CA GLN A 19 -8.20 -3.56 -0.52
C GLN A 19 -7.37 -4.84 -0.47
N THR A 20 -7.75 -5.81 -1.30
CA THR A 20 -7.14 -7.13 -1.32
C THR A 20 -5.77 -7.09 -2.02
N ILE A 21 -4.79 -7.76 -1.43
CA ILE A 21 -3.50 -8.07 -2.04
C ILE A 21 -3.51 -9.54 -2.42
N GLU A 22 -3.24 -9.82 -3.68
CA GLU A 22 -3.30 -11.17 -4.24
C GLU A 22 -1.99 -11.58 -4.89
N SER A 23 -1.71 -12.89 -4.89
CA SER A 23 -0.64 -13.48 -5.69
C SER A 23 -0.98 -13.47 -7.19
N GLY A 24 -0.02 -13.82 -8.04
CA GLY A 24 -0.24 -13.96 -9.48
C GLY A 24 -1.30 -15.01 -9.88
N SER A 25 -1.61 -15.93 -8.98
CA SER A 25 -2.69 -16.92 -9.13
C SER A 25 -4.03 -16.49 -8.51
N HIS A 26 -4.20 -15.22 -8.17
CA HIS A 26 -5.38 -14.65 -7.51
C HIS A 26 -5.68 -15.22 -6.10
N SER A 27 -4.68 -15.80 -5.43
CA SER A 27 -4.84 -16.16 -4.02
C SER A 27 -4.61 -14.94 -3.14
N THR A 28 -5.54 -14.66 -2.24
CA THR A 28 -5.41 -13.55 -1.29
C THR A 28 -4.23 -13.79 -0.36
N THR A 29 -3.29 -12.85 -0.33
CA THR A 29 -2.11 -12.88 0.55
C THR A 29 -2.20 -11.88 1.69
N GLY A 30 -3.08 -10.90 1.58
CA GLY A 30 -3.31 -9.91 2.61
C GLY A 30 -4.25 -8.80 2.19
N TYR A 31 -4.30 -7.76 3.01
CA TYR A 31 -5.17 -6.60 2.81
C TYR A 31 -4.44 -5.32 3.17
N ILE A 32 -4.74 -4.24 2.48
CA ILE A 32 -4.34 -2.90 2.87
C ILE A 32 -5.61 -2.07 3.07
N LYS A 33 -5.79 -1.53 4.26
CA LYS A 33 -6.92 -0.66 4.59
C LYS A 33 -6.64 0.77 4.12
N SER A 34 -7.69 1.55 3.92
CA SER A 34 -7.57 2.96 3.51
C SER A 34 -6.81 3.83 4.53
N ASN A 35 -6.77 3.42 5.81
CA ASN A 35 -5.98 4.08 6.86
C ASN A 35 -4.51 3.65 6.88
N GLY A 36 -4.07 2.79 5.95
CA GLY A 36 -2.71 2.30 5.84
C GLY A 36 -2.39 1.07 6.68
N THR A 37 -3.34 0.47 7.39
CA THR A 37 -3.12 -0.80 8.09
C THR A 37 -2.93 -1.92 7.08
N ILE A 38 -1.85 -2.68 7.23
CA ILE A 38 -1.55 -3.87 6.43
C ILE A 38 -1.92 -5.10 7.28
N GLU A 39 -2.69 -5.99 6.70
CA GLU A 39 -3.09 -7.26 7.33
C GLU A 39 -2.65 -8.44 6.47
N ASN A 40 -2.35 -9.56 7.13
CA ASN A 40 -2.16 -10.84 6.44
C ASN A 40 -3.51 -11.43 5.99
N ASN A 41 -3.49 -12.57 5.31
CA ASN A 41 -4.71 -13.22 4.82
C ASN A 41 -5.68 -13.68 5.93
N GLY A 42 -5.20 -13.82 7.17
CA GLY A 42 -6.01 -14.12 8.35
C GLY A 42 -6.54 -12.87 9.07
N HIS A 43 -6.41 -11.68 8.47
CA HIS A 43 -6.81 -10.39 9.07
C HIS A 43 -6.04 -9.99 10.33
N SER A 44 -4.89 -10.59 10.58
CA SER A 44 -3.98 -10.11 11.63
C SER A 44 -3.14 -8.96 11.10
N THR A 45 -2.98 -7.93 11.92
CA THR A 45 -2.15 -6.78 11.56
C THR A 45 -0.70 -7.19 11.38
N ALA A 46 -0.13 -6.84 10.24
CA ALA A 46 1.26 -7.12 9.86
C ALA A 46 2.12 -5.85 9.84
N GLY A 47 1.51 -4.68 9.64
CA GLY A 47 2.23 -3.42 9.64
C GLY A 47 1.34 -2.23 9.30
N TYR A 48 1.99 -1.08 9.10
CA TYR A 48 1.30 0.18 8.85
C TYR A 48 2.07 1.04 7.85
N ILE A 49 1.34 1.73 6.98
CA ILE A 49 1.85 2.83 6.18
C ILE A 49 1.09 4.07 6.61
N LYS A 50 1.77 5.01 7.25
CA LYS A 50 1.16 6.24 7.77
C LYS A 50 0.96 7.28 6.67
N SER A 51 0.08 8.25 6.93
CA SER A 51 -0.21 9.35 6.00
C SER A 51 1.00 10.24 5.71
N ASP A 52 1.99 10.30 6.63
CA ASP A 52 3.26 11.01 6.46
C ASP A 52 4.32 10.22 5.68
N GLY A 53 3.99 8.99 5.25
CA GLY A 53 4.89 8.09 4.52
C GLY A 53 5.72 7.16 5.40
N THR A 54 5.62 7.24 6.73
CA THR A 54 6.33 6.32 7.63
C THR A 54 5.78 4.91 7.49
N ILE A 55 6.66 3.92 7.36
CA ILE A 55 6.33 2.50 7.29
C ILE A 55 6.73 1.85 8.61
N GLU A 56 5.79 1.16 9.24
CA GLU A 56 6.01 0.49 10.51
C GLU A 56 5.68 -1.01 10.41
N ASN A 57 6.36 -1.81 11.21
CA ASN A 57 5.98 -3.20 11.43
C ASN A 57 4.80 -3.30 12.40
N LYS A 58 4.32 -4.54 12.68
CA LYS A 58 3.19 -4.79 13.60
C LYS A 58 3.41 -4.29 15.04
N SER A 59 4.67 -4.11 15.45
CA SER A 59 5.06 -3.60 16.79
C SER A 59 5.26 -2.08 16.80
N HIS A 60 4.85 -1.39 15.73
CA HIS A 60 5.05 0.07 15.56
C HIS A 60 6.51 0.54 15.50
N SER A 61 7.44 -0.37 15.20
CA SER A 61 8.82 0.05 14.90
C SER A 61 8.91 0.51 13.45
N THR A 62 9.51 1.67 13.25
CA THR A 62 9.74 2.21 11.90
C THR A 62 10.71 1.33 11.13
N ILE A 63 10.31 0.87 9.96
CA ILE A 63 11.13 0.04 9.07
C ILE A 63 11.51 0.77 7.79
N GLY A 64 10.84 1.86 7.45
CA GLY A 64 11.15 2.66 6.27
C GLY A 64 10.26 3.86 6.07
N TYR A 65 10.43 4.50 4.91
CA TYR A 65 9.71 5.73 4.55
C TYR A 65 9.38 5.76 3.06
N ILE A 66 8.21 6.29 2.74
CA ILE A 66 7.82 6.67 1.38
C ILE A 66 7.91 8.19 1.29
N LYS A 67 8.77 8.70 0.43
CA LYS A 67 8.89 10.14 0.18
C LYS A 67 7.85 10.62 -0.84
N SER A 68 7.52 11.90 -0.80
CA SER A 68 6.55 12.51 -1.73
C SER A 68 6.97 12.43 -3.20
N ASN A 69 8.27 12.30 -3.48
CA ASN A 69 8.83 12.13 -4.82
C ASN A 69 8.90 10.66 -5.30
N GLY A 70 8.37 9.70 -4.51
CA GLY A 70 8.40 8.28 -4.82
C GLY A 70 9.65 7.54 -4.38
N THR A 71 10.62 8.21 -3.71
CA THR A 71 11.79 7.55 -3.12
C THR A 71 11.36 6.70 -1.94
N ILE A 72 11.83 5.46 -1.87
CA ILE A 72 11.64 4.54 -0.75
C ILE A 72 12.95 4.44 0.03
N GLU A 73 12.89 4.67 1.34
CA GLU A 73 14.03 4.60 2.24
C GLU A 73 13.83 3.52 3.31
N ASN A 74 14.93 2.95 3.81
CA ASN A 74 14.89 2.11 5.00
C ASN A 74 14.82 2.96 6.28
N SER A 75 14.80 2.34 7.45
CA SER A 75 14.72 3.02 8.76
C SER A 75 15.92 3.94 9.04
N GLY A 76 17.07 3.70 8.41
CA GLY A 76 18.27 4.54 8.50
C GLY A 76 18.33 5.65 7.45
N HIS A 77 17.24 5.92 6.73
CA HIS A 77 17.16 6.91 5.64
C HIS A 77 18.06 6.63 4.44
N SER A 78 18.51 5.40 4.26
CA SER A 78 19.19 5.00 3.02
C SER A 78 18.15 4.64 1.97
N THR A 79 18.32 5.15 0.75
CA THR A 79 17.42 4.83 -0.37
C THR A 79 17.52 3.36 -0.74
N VAL A 80 16.39 2.67 -0.77
CA VAL A 80 16.27 1.27 -1.21
C VAL A 80 15.66 1.14 -2.59
N GLY A 81 14.98 2.16 -3.07
CA GLY A 81 14.42 2.20 -4.42
C GLY A 81 13.52 3.38 -4.70
N TYR A 82 12.83 3.29 -5.83
CA TYR A 82 11.99 4.36 -6.36
C TYR A 82 10.71 3.80 -6.95
N VAL A 83 9.62 4.52 -6.78
CA VAL A 83 8.35 4.28 -7.46
C VAL A 83 8.05 5.49 -8.34
N LYS A 84 8.10 5.30 -9.65
CA LYS A 84 7.87 6.37 -10.61
C LYS A 84 6.39 6.67 -10.81
N SER A 85 6.08 7.84 -11.35
CA SER A 85 4.70 8.27 -11.62
C SER A 85 3.97 7.36 -12.62
N ASP A 86 4.70 6.71 -13.53
CA ASP A 86 4.17 5.74 -14.50
C ASP A 86 4.00 4.32 -13.93
N GLY A 87 4.33 4.10 -12.66
CA GLY A 87 4.25 2.81 -11.99
C GLY A 87 5.49 1.94 -12.09
N THR A 88 6.55 2.39 -12.76
CA THR A 88 7.84 1.69 -12.78
C THR A 88 8.45 1.68 -11.38
N VAL A 89 8.90 0.50 -10.94
CA VAL A 89 9.57 0.31 -9.66
C VAL A 89 11.04 0.01 -9.90
N GLU A 90 11.92 0.77 -9.28
CA GLU A 90 13.37 0.64 -9.43
C GLU A 90 14.03 0.35 -8.08
N ASN A 91 15.17 -0.34 -8.12
CA ASN A 91 16.04 -0.47 -6.96
C ASN A 91 16.86 0.81 -6.72
N SER A 92 17.70 0.83 -5.69
CA SER A 92 18.56 1.99 -5.36
C SER A 92 19.56 2.37 -6.44
N GLY A 93 19.91 1.43 -7.34
CA GLY A 93 20.78 1.65 -8.49
C GLY A 93 20.04 2.04 -9.76
N HIS A 94 18.75 2.37 -9.68
CA HIS A 94 17.91 2.72 -10.83
C HIS A 94 17.67 1.59 -11.84
N SER A 95 17.91 0.34 -11.47
CA SER A 95 17.49 -0.80 -12.29
C SER A 95 16.01 -1.11 -12.03
N THR A 96 15.25 -1.29 -13.10
CA THR A 96 13.83 -1.67 -13.00
C THR A 96 13.71 -3.05 -12.40
N ILE A 97 12.92 -3.17 -11.32
CA ILE A 97 12.63 -4.43 -10.63
C ILE A 97 11.18 -4.88 -10.82
N GLY A 98 10.33 -4.01 -11.29
CA GLY A 98 8.94 -4.35 -11.60
C GLY A 98 8.07 -3.15 -11.93
N TYR A 99 6.77 -3.41 -11.97
CA TYR A 99 5.76 -2.43 -12.35
C TYR A 99 4.50 -2.59 -11.52
N VAL A 100 3.91 -1.48 -11.11
CA VAL A 100 2.56 -1.40 -10.54
C VAL A 100 1.68 -0.65 -11.53
N LYS A 101 0.80 -1.36 -12.22
CA LYS A 101 -0.09 -0.78 -13.23
C LYS A 101 -1.29 -0.07 -12.61
N GLU A 102 -1.89 0.87 -13.33
CA GLU A 102 -3.08 1.60 -12.88
C GLU A 102 -4.27 0.69 -12.57
N ASN A 103 -4.40 -0.43 -13.30
CA ASN A 103 -5.44 -1.45 -13.06
C ASN A 103 -5.16 -2.35 -11.84
N GLY A 104 -4.07 -2.10 -11.10
CA GLY A 104 -3.67 -2.86 -9.93
C GLY A 104 -2.83 -4.11 -10.20
N THR A 105 -2.56 -4.45 -11.45
CA THR A 105 -1.67 -5.57 -11.79
C THR A 105 -0.24 -5.22 -11.38
N VAL A 106 0.43 -6.13 -10.69
CA VAL A 106 1.83 -6.02 -10.30
C VAL A 106 2.66 -7.02 -11.09
N GLU A 107 3.69 -6.52 -11.74
CA GLU A 107 4.58 -7.32 -12.60
C GLU A 107 6.03 -7.24 -12.13
N ASN A 108 6.79 -8.30 -12.40
CA ASN A 108 8.25 -8.26 -12.26
C ASN A 108 8.92 -7.50 -13.42
N SER A 109 10.24 -7.38 -13.41
CA SER A 109 11.01 -6.69 -14.46
C SER A 109 10.86 -7.30 -15.85
N GLY A 110 10.48 -8.59 -15.95
CA GLY A 110 10.22 -9.29 -17.20
C GLY A 110 8.76 -9.24 -17.66
N HIS A 111 7.94 -8.38 -17.05
CA HIS A 111 6.51 -8.25 -17.32
C HIS A 111 5.65 -9.50 -17.00
N SER A 112 6.15 -10.41 -16.19
CA SER A 112 5.32 -11.48 -15.66
C SER A 112 4.51 -10.99 -14.47
N THR A 113 3.21 -11.28 -14.44
CA THR A 113 2.33 -10.91 -13.34
C THR A 113 2.72 -11.68 -12.07
N ILE A 114 3.00 -10.94 -11.00
CA ILE A 114 3.33 -11.50 -9.69
C ILE A 114 2.23 -11.29 -8.66
N GLY A 115 1.27 -10.43 -8.95
CA GLY A 115 0.14 -10.19 -8.06
C GLY A 115 -0.80 -9.11 -8.52
N TYR A 116 -1.77 -8.82 -7.66
CA TYR A 116 -2.78 -7.80 -7.88
C TYR A 116 -3.03 -7.00 -6.60
N ALA A 117 -3.14 -5.70 -6.75
CA ALA A 117 -3.39 -4.73 -5.68
C ALA A 117 -4.42 -3.69 -6.14
N ASN A 118 -5.61 -4.15 -6.50
CA ASN A 118 -6.67 -3.32 -7.08
C ASN A 118 -7.10 -2.21 -6.11
N GLY A 119 -7.07 -0.96 -6.58
CA GLY A 119 -7.47 0.21 -5.81
C GLY A 119 -6.47 0.65 -4.73
N VAL A 120 -5.33 -0.03 -4.60
CA VAL A 120 -4.23 0.35 -3.70
C VAL A 120 -3.38 1.43 -4.37
N LYS A 121 -2.91 2.41 -3.58
CA LYS A 121 -1.92 3.37 -4.07
C LYS A 121 -0.68 2.63 -4.57
N LYS A 122 -0.15 3.04 -5.73
CA LYS A 122 0.99 2.33 -6.36
C LYS A 122 2.23 2.26 -5.46
N GLU A 123 2.50 3.31 -4.68
CA GLU A 123 3.61 3.33 -3.73
C GLU A 123 3.42 2.31 -2.61
N TRP A 124 2.19 2.13 -2.13
CA TRP A 124 1.86 1.14 -1.11
C TRP A 124 1.96 -0.29 -1.65
N ALA A 125 1.47 -0.52 -2.86
CA ALA A 125 1.61 -1.81 -3.54
C ALA A 125 3.10 -2.13 -3.76
N ALA A 126 3.90 -1.18 -4.23
CA ALA A 126 5.34 -1.35 -4.42
C ALA A 126 6.07 -1.70 -3.12
N VAL A 127 5.71 -1.04 -2.02
CA VAL A 127 6.27 -1.31 -0.68
C VAL A 127 6.05 -2.77 -0.28
N VAL A 128 4.83 -3.28 -0.46
CA VAL A 128 4.46 -4.64 -0.05
C VAL A 128 5.06 -5.71 -0.97
N TYR A 129 5.12 -5.45 -2.27
CA TYR A 129 5.60 -6.46 -3.24
C TYR A 129 7.12 -6.48 -3.42
N PHE A 130 7.80 -5.34 -3.26
CA PHE A 130 9.20 -5.22 -3.66
C PHE A 130 10.18 -4.84 -2.56
N PHE A 131 9.74 -4.13 -1.52
CA PHE A 131 10.70 -3.50 -0.60
C PHE A 131 10.70 -4.05 0.81
N PHE A 132 9.53 -4.35 1.38
CA PHE A 132 9.44 -4.79 2.78
C PHE A 132 8.58 -6.04 2.92
N LYS A 133 8.95 -6.89 3.89
CA LYS A 133 8.15 -8.05 4.28
C LYS A 133 7.32 -7.70 5.50
N PHE A 134 6.06 -8.08 5.46
CA PHE A 134 5.10 -7.90 6.55
C PHE A 134 4.60 -9.28 6.98
N ASP A 135 5.12 -9.76 8.12
CA ASP A 135 4.81 -11.09 8.70
C ASP A 135 3.93 -10.99 9.95
#